data_8c36178d093b1037c3b7bcf95723d1dd
#
_entry.id   8c36178d093b1037c3b7bcf95723d1dd
#
_cell.length_a   1.000
_cell.length_b   1.000
_cell.length_c   1.000
_cell.angle_alpha   90.00
_cell.angle_beta   90.00
_cell.angle_gamma   90.00
#
_symmetry.space_group_name_H-M   'P 1'
#
loop_
_entity.id
_entity.type
_entity.pdbx_description
1 polymer ?
#
loop_
_entity_poly.entity_id
_entity_poly.type
_entity_poly.pdbx_seq_one_letter_code
_entity_poly.pdbx_strand_id
1 'polypeptide(L)'
;VKIGGGDYGWVIDKSKEKKELLKDLKGGKPVKREPVYEQRAMQSGLDDIGNTYVEIDYTSQRLWYYKDGSLVTDTGIVSGNISRGNGSPDGIFKIAYKQKDATLVGENYASNVRYFMPFAYNVGIHDASWRSTFGKEIYKTSGSHGCINVPPKKAKKLFQTLQVGTPVIAYYRE
;
A
#
# COMPACT_ATOMS: atom_id res chain seq x y z
N VAL A 1 -11.85 -6.08 -12.73
CA VAL A 1 -11.25 -4.73 -12.57
C VAL A 1 -9.86 -4.78 -13.14
N LYS A 2 -9.51 -3.82 -14.02
CA LYS A 2 -8.14 -3.64 -14.51
C LYS A 2 -7.48 -2.60 -13.63
N ILE A 3 -6.41 -3.00 -12.93
CA ILE A 3 -5.67 -2.09 -12.05
C ILE A 3 -4.36 -1.75 -12.73
N GLY A 4 -4.09 -0.48 -12.89
CA GLY A 4 -2.84 0.04 -13.46
C GLY A 4 -2.22 1.05 -12.51
N GLY A 5 -0.92 1.31 -12.66
CA GLY A 5 -0.21 2.26 -11.80
C GLY A 5 0.32 1.66 -10.49
N GLY A 6 0.84 2.54 -9.65
CA GLY A 6 1.55 2.15 -8.43
C GLY A 6 3.05 1.96 -8.64
N ASP A 7 3.74 1.58 -7.57
CA ASP A 7 5.20 1.42 -7.54
C ASP A 7 5.64 0.05 -7.03
N TYR A 8 4.71 -0.90 -6.93
CA TYR A 8 5.00 -2.28 -6.54
C TYR A 8 5.66 -3.06 -7.66
N GLY A 9 6.47 -4.04 -7.30
CA GLY A 9 7.04 -5.02 -8.22
C GLY A 9 8.57 -4.99 -8.26
N TRP A 10 9.13 -5.50 -9.34
CA TRP A 10 10.56 -5.68 -9.54
C TRP A 10 11.17 -4.47 -10.25
N VAL A 11 12.20 -3.87 -9.67
CA VAL A 11 12.97 -2.78 -10.27
C VAL A 11 14.43 -3.16 -10.32
N ILE A 12 15.02 -3.23 -11.51
CA ILE A 12 16.45 -3.54 -11.69
C ILE A 12 17.27 -2.27 -11.41
N ASP A 13 18.30 -2.39 -10.55
CA ASP A 13 19.34 -1.38 -10.41
C ASP A 13 20.24 -1.38 -11.67
N LYS A 14 19.84 -0.59 -12.64
CA LYS A 14 20.51 -0.55 -13.96
C LYS A 14 21.99 -0.24 -13.87
N SER A 15 22.40 0.59 -12.89
CA SER A 15 23.81 0.98 -12.73
C SER A 15 24.66 -0.18 -12.18
N LYS A 16 24.18 -0.84 -11.13
CA LYS A 16 24.88 -1.99 -10.55
C LYS A 16 24.82 -3.19 -11.49
N GLU A 17 23.67 -3.45 -12.09
CA GLU A 17 23.51 -4.56 -13.05
C GLU A 17 24.48 -4.41 -14.22
N LYS A 18 24.62 -3.21 -14.79
CA LYS A 18 25.60 -2.94 -15.85
C LYS A 18 27.04 -3.27 -15.42
N LYS A 19 27.43 -2.93 -14.19
CA LYS A 19 28.76 -3.24 -13.66
C LYS A 19 28.99 -4.75 -13.53
N GLU A 20 27.99 -5.48 -13.01
CA GLU A 20 28.09 -6.93 -12.86
C GLU A 20 28.10 -7.63 -14.22
N LEU A 21 27.27 -7.21 -15.18
CA LEU A 21 27.31 -7.75 -16.54
C LEU A 21 28.68 -7.55 -17.22
N LEU A 22 29.29 -6.38 -17.07
CA LEU A 22 30.62 -6.13 -17.62
C LEU A 22 31.71 -7.01 -16.95
N LYS A 23 31.60 -7.28 -15.67
CA LYS A 23 32.46 -8.19 -14.93
C LYS A 23 32.31 -9.64 -15.41
N ASP A 24 31.04 -10.09 -15.57
CA ASP A 24 30.74 -11.41 -16.08
C ASP A 24 31.30 -11.63 -17.49
N LEU A 25 31.10 -10.65 -18.39
CA LEU A 25 31.63 -10.68 -19.75
C LEU A 25 33.19 -10.75 -19.77
N LYS A 26 33.86 -9.96 -18.92
CA LYS A 26 35.33 -10.00 -18.79
C LYS A 26 35.83 -11.32 -18.22
N GLY A 27 35.01 -11.99 -17.42
CA GLY A 27 35.33 -13.30 -16.84
C GLY A 27 35.37 -14.45 -17.87
N GLY A 28 34.75 -14.25 -19.05
CA GLY A 28 34.79 -15.21 -20.17
C GLY A 28 34.12 -16.56 -19.89
N LYS A 29 33.38 -16.69 -18.80
CA LYS A 29 32.68 -17.92 -18.43
C LYS A 29 31.15 -17.69 -18.40
N PRO A 30 30.36 -18.69 -18.78
CA PRO A 30 28.92 -18.60 -18.63
C PRO A 30 28.53 -18.38 -17.14
N VAL A 31 27.70 -17.35 -16.87
CA VAL A 31 27.21 -17.06 -15.52
C VAL A 31 25.69 -17.12 -15.54
N LYS A 32 25.10 -17.83 -14.56
CA LYS A 32 23.68 -17.84 -14.28
C LYS A 32 23.48 -17.21 -12.92
N ARG A 33 22.88 -16.02 -12.88
CA ARG A 33 22.55 -15.31 -11.65
C ARG A 33 21.28 -14.49 -11.83
N GLU A 34 20.70 -14.06 -10.72
CA GLU A 34 19.65 -13.05 -10.75
C GLU A 34 20.25 -11.67 -11.05
N PRO A 35 19.49 -10.78 -11.71
CA PRO A 35 19.84 -9.37 -11.83
C PRO A 35 20.02 -8.70 -10.46
N VAL A 36 20.75 -7.60 -10.44
CA VAL A 36 20.82 -6.73 -9.25
C VAL A 36 19.57 -5.87 -9.21
N TYR A 37 18.75 -6.04 -8.18
CA TYR A 37 17.51 -5.30 -8.02
C TYR A 37 17.68 -4.12 -7.07
N GLU A 38 17.08 -3.00 -7.42
CA GLU A 38 16.81 -1.87 -6.52
C GLU A 38 15.60 -2.16 -5.63
N GLN A 39 14.57 -2.79 -6.21
CA GLN A 39 13.36 -3.21 -5.52
C GLN A 39 12.97 -4.63 -5.92
N ARG A 40 12.48 -5.38 -4.94
CA ARG A 40 11.93 -6.72 -5.15
C ARG A 40 10.47 -6.77 -4.73
N ALA A 41 9.66 -7.54 -5.44
CA ALA A 41 8.34 -7.95 -4.99
C ALA A 41 8.45 -8.95 -3.81
N MET A 42 7.33 -9.20 -3.14
CA MET A 42 7.27 -10.14 -1.99
C MET A 42 7.58 -11.58 -2.40
N GLN A 43 7.24 -11.94 -3.62
CA GLN A 43 7.59 -13.26 -4.19
C GLN A 43 7.95 -13.15 -5.66
N SER A 44 8.62 -14.19 -6.18
CA SER A 44 9.00 -14.31 -7.58
C SER A 44 7.96 -15.09 -8.37
N GLY A 45 7.89 -14.86 -9.69
CA GLY A 45 7.00 -15.55 -10.60
C GLY A 45 6.04 -14.64 -11.34
N LEU A 46 5.06 -15.22 -12.02
CA LEU A 46 4.03 -14.48 -12.76
C LEU A 46 3.02 -13.79 -11.82
N ASP A 47 2.83 -14.34 -10.63
CA ASP A 47 2.06 -13.76 -9.54
C ASP A 47 3.03 -13.30 -8.46
N ASP A 48 3.48 -12.06 -8.56
CA ASP A 48 4.42 -11.46 -7.63
C ASP A 48 3.74 -10.81 -6.39
N ILE A 49 2.41 -10.76 -6.37
CA ILE A 49 1.59 -10.33 -5.23
C ILE A 49 1.41 -11.46 -4.23
N GLY A 50 1.06 -12.65 -4.71
CA GLY A 50 0.82 -13.85 -3.91
C GLY A 50 -0.43 -13.79 -3.04
N ASN A 51 -0.41 -14.57 -1.96
CA ASN A 51 -1.58 -14.79 -1.12
C ASN A 51 -1.60 -13.92 0.16
N THR A 52 -0.67 -12.96 0.29
CA THR A 52 -0.60 -12.04 1.43
C THR A 52 -0.60 -10.61 0.92
N TYR A 53 -1.75 -9.94 1.00
CA TYR A 53 -1.93 -8.59 0.48
C TYR A 53 -3.07 -7.85 1.18
N VAL A 54 -3.07 -6.53 1.06
CA VAL A 54 -4.21 -5.66 1.39
C VAL A 54 -4.94 -5.31 0.09
N GLU A 55 -6.25 -5.43 0.09
CA GLU A 55 -7.12 -4.99 -0.99
C GLU A 55 -7.98 -3.83 -0.50
N ILE A 56 -8.05 -2.75 -1.28
CA ILE A 56 -8.81 -1.54 -0.98
C ILE A 56 -9.70 -1.20 -2.17
N ASP A 57 -10.98 -1.39 -2.02
CA ASP A 57 -12.01 -0.99 -2.97
C ASP A 57 -12.61 0.36 -2.54
N TYR A 58 -12.24 1.41 -3.23
CA TYR A 58 -12.72 2.77 -2.96
C TYR A 58 -14.19 2.96 -3.33
N THR A 59 -14.71 2.21 -4.29
CA THR A 59 -16.11 2.29 -4.69
C THR A 59 -17.03 1.72 -3.62
N SER A 60 -16.69 0.56 -3.07
CA SER A 60 -17.46 -0.05 -1.97
C SER A 60 -17.05 0.44 -0.58
N GLN A 61 -15.99 1.25 -0.49
CA GLN A 61 -15.42 1.73 0.77
C GLN A 61 -15.11 0.59 1.74
N ARG A 62 -14.39 -0.41 1.23
CA ARG A 62 -14.01 -1.61 1.97
C ARG A 62 -12.51 -1.85 1.86
N LEU A 63 -11.96 -2.42 2.93
CA LEU A 63 -10.59 -2.91 2.99
C LEU A 63 -10.62 -4.35 3.49
N TRP A 64 -9.92 -5.22 2.76
CA TRP A 64 -9.64 -6.60 3.16
C TRP A 64 -8.13 -6.78 3.31
N TYR A 65 -7.72 -7.53 4.30
CA TYR A 65 -6.36 -8.01 4.44
C TYR A 65 -6.34 -9.52 4.48
N TYR A 66 -5.63 -10.09 3.54
CA TYR A 66 -5.37 -11.52 3.43
C TYR A 66 -3.95 -11.81 3.87
N LYS A 67 -3.76 -12.90 4.61
CA LYS A 67 -2.45 -13.43 4.98
C LYS A 67 -2.45 -14.93 4.70
N ASP A 68 -1.49 -15.37 3.90
CA ASP A 68 -1.36 -16.78 3.48
C ASP A 68 -2.69 -17.36 2.95
N GLY A 69 -3.41 -16.56 2.14
CA GLY A 69 -4.71 -16.91 1.58
C GLY A 69 -5.90 -16.78 2.54
N SER A 70 -5.68 -16.52 3.82
CA SER A 70 -6.73 -16.42 4.83
C SER A 70 -7.12 -14.96 5.10
N LEU A 71 -8.43 -14.69 5.17
CA LEU A 71 -8.94 -13.35 5.50
C LEU A 71 -8.68 -13.03 6.99
N VAL A 72 -7.82 -12.05 7.23
CA VAL A 72 -7.44 -11.59 8.58
C VAL A 72 -8.30 -10.43 9.05
N THR A 73 -8.56 -9.47 8.15
CA THR A 73 -9.32 -8.27 8.47
C THR A 73 -10.23 -7.92 7.30
N ASP A 74 -11.47 -7.58 7.62
CA ASP A 74 -12.48 -6.99 6.76
C ASP A 74 -13.08 -5.78 7.49
N THR A 75 -13.11 -4.61 6.82
CA THR A 75 -13.59 -3.38 7.46
C THR A 75 -14.10 -2.36 6.45
N GLY A 76 -15.12 -1.60 6.85
CA GLY A 76 -15.44 -0.34 6.18
C GLY A 76 -14.33 0.68 6.36
N ILE A 77 -14.14 1.55 5.38
CA ILE A 77 -13.13 2.61 5.37
C ILE A 77 -13.77 3.97 5.09
N VAL A 78 -13.01 5.04 5.25
CA VAL A 78 -13.29 6.32 4.61
C VAL A 78 -12.04 6.78 3.89
N SER A 79 -12.10 6.77 2.55
CA SER A 79 -11.02 7.22 1.67
C SER A 79 -11.04 8.73 1.43
N GLY A 80 -10.15 9.20 0.57
CA GLY A 80 -10.04 10.60 0.21
C GLY A 80 -11.30 11.19 -0.43
N ASN A 81 -11.54 12.46 -0.16
CA ASN A 81 -12.70 13.20 -0.69
C ASN A 81 -12.47 13.60 -2.16
N ILE A 82 -13.07 12.87 -3.07
CA ILE A 82 -12.94 13.10 -4.52
C ILE A 82 -13.48 14.48 -4.91
N SER A 83 -14.58 14.93 -4.33
CA SER A 83 -15.20 16.22 -4.68
C SER A 83 -14.33 17.43 -4.33
N ARG A 84 -13.34 17.24 -3.43
CA ARG A 84 -12.35 18.24 -3.05
C ARG A 84 -10.98 18.01 -3.69
N GLY A 85 -10.87 17.11 -4.67
CA GLY A 85 -9.59 16.78 -5.31
C GLY A 85 -8.65 15.93 -4.44
N ASN A 86 -9.12 15.39 -3.32
CA ASN A 86 -8.33 14.59 -2.40
C ASN A 86 -8.53 13.08 -2.60
N GLY A 87 -8.75 12.63 -3.85
CA GLY A 87 -8.89 11.20 -4.15
C GLY A 87 -7.70 10.38 -3.65
N SER A 88 -7.98 9.21 -3.08
CA SER A 88 -6.91 8.28 -2.72
C SER A 88 -6.28 7.69 -3.98
N PRO A 89 -4.95 7.47 -4.01
CA PRO A 89 -4.27 6.93 -5.19
C PRO A 89 -4.67 5.47 -5.45
N ASP A 90 -4.99 5.16 -6.70
CA ASP A 90 -5.21 3.81 -7.20
C ASP A 90 -3.94 3.22 -7.80
N GLY A 91 -3.84 1.91 -7.77
CA GLY A 91 -2.66 1.17 -8.23
C GLY A 91 -2.25 0.03 -7.31
N ILE A 92 -1.08 -0.53 -7.59
CA ILE A 92 -0.47 -1.56 -6.75
C ILE A 92 0.76 -0.95 -6.08
N PHE A 93 0.73 -0.95 -4.76
CA PHE A 93 1.73 -0.36 -3.88
C PHE A 93 2.23 -1.40 -2.86
N LYS A 94 2.99 -0.97 -1.87
CA LYS A 94 3.41 -1.78 -0.72
C LYS A 94 3.39 -0.96 0.56
N ILE A 95 3.20 -1.63 1.69
CA ILE A 95 3.41 -0.98 2.99
C ILE A 95 4.87 -0.54 3.08
N ALA A 96 5.11 0.78 3.10
CA ALA A 96 6.45 1.35 3.08
C ALA A 96 7.13 1.26 4.46
N TYR A 97 6.39 1.58 5.51
CA TYR A 97 6.83 1.46 6.90
C TYR A 97 5.62 1.42 7.84
N LYS A 98 5.86 1.32 9.14
CA LYS A 98 4.81 1.38 10.17
C LYS A 98 5.26 2.30 11.29
N GLN A 99 4.38 3.20 11.71
CA GLN A 99 4.68 4.16 12.77
C GLN A 99 3.54 4.20 13.79
N LYS A 100 3.91 4.13 15.08
CA LYS A 100 2.99 4.44 16.18
C LYS A 100 3.03 5.91 16.53
N ASP A 101 1.89 6.40 17.02
CA ASP A 101 1.75 7.75 17.59
C ASP A 101 2.30 8.82 16.63
N ALA A 102 1.82 8.77 15.38
CA ALA A 102 2.20 9.70 14.33
C ALA A 102 1.29 10.93 14.33
N THR A 103 1.87 12.08 14.01
CA THR A 103 1.12 13.31 13.70
C THR A 103 1.12 13.49 12.19
N LEU A 104 -0.05 13.35 11.57
CA LEU A 104 -0.25 13.56 10.13
C LEU A 104 -0.55 15.05 9.91
N VAL A 105 0.35 15.73 9.22
CA VAL A 105 0.26 17.17 8.95
C VAL A 105 -0.03 17.40 7.48
N GLY A 106 -1.01 18.24 7.17
CA GLY A 106 -1.30 18.77 5.84
C GLY A 106 -1.47 20.28 5.91
N GLU A 107 -1.80 20.90 4.78
CA GLU A 107 -1.86 22.35 4.65
C GLU A 107 -2.74 23.02 5.72
N ASN A 108 -3.87 22.39 6.08
CA ASN A 108 -4.87 22.97 6.98
C ASN A 108 -5.27 22.01 8.12
N TYR A 109 -4.47 20.99 8.42
CA TYR A 109 -4.77 20.06 9.50
C TYR A 109 -3.51 19.45 10.13
N ALA A 110 -3.67 19.05 11.39
CA ALA A 110 -2.74 18.18 12.10
C ALA A 110 -3.58 17.13 12.85
N SER A 111 -3.39 15.86 12.56
CA SER A 111 -4.15 14.75 13.14
C SER A 111 -3.24 13.73 13.80
N ASN A 112 -3.44 13.51 15.10
CA ASN A 112 -2.73 12.48 15.82
C ASN A 112 -3.39 11.12 15.59
N VAL A 113 -2.61 10.14 15.18
CA VAL A 113 -3.05 8.77 14.94
C VAL A 113 -2.14 7.80 15.69
N ARG A 114 -2.71 6.70 16.20
CA ARG A 114 -1.95 5.71 16.95
C ARG A 114 -1.21 4.71 16.06
N TYR A 115 -1.75 4.45 14.89
CA TYR A 115 -1.23 3.44 13.97
C TYR A 115 -1.24 4.01 12.56
N PHE A 116 -0.06 4.23 11.99
CA PHE A 116 0.10 4.71 10.63
C PHE A 116 0.89 3.72 9.80
N MET A 117 0.36 3.37 8.64
CA MET A 117 0.90 2.40 7.69
C MET A 117 0.83 3.00 6.29
N PRO A 118 1.82 3.84 5.88
CA PRO A 118 1.86 4.43 4.55
C PRO A 118 2.16 3.39 3.48
N PHE A 119 1.54 3.57 2.31
CA PHE A 119 1.71 2.67 1.16
C PHE A 119 1.92 3.40 -0.18
N ALA A 120 1.43 4.61 -0.33
CA ALA A 120 1.54 5.38 -1.57
C ALA A 120 1.87 6.84 -1.26
N TYR A 121 3.02 7.32 -1.67
CA TYR A 121 3.47 8.69 -1.38
C TYR A 121 3.36 9.00 0.12
N ASN A 122 2.52 9.99 0.50
CA ASN A 122 2.19 10.33 1.89
C ASN A 122 0.85 9.73 2.36
N VAL A 123 0.21 8.90 1.53
CA VAL A 123 -1.06 8.27 1.83
C VAL A 123 -0.84 6.95 2.56
N GLY A 124 -1.58 6.73 3.64
CA GLY A 124 -1.48 5.50 4.42
C GLY A 124 -2.81 5.10 5.05
N ILE A 125 -2.82 3.88 5.56
CA ILE A 125 -3.91 3.35 6.39
C ILE A 125 -3.65 3.78 7.84
N HIS A 126 -4.67 4.35 8.49
CA HIS A 126 -4.55 4.77 9.90
C HIS A 126 -5.87 4.72 10.65
N ASP A 127 -5.81 4.70 11.97
CA ASP A 127 -6.99 4.83 12.82
C ASP A 127 -7.58 6.24 12.74
N ALA A 128 -8.90 6.31 12.82
CA ALA A 128 -9.63 7.58 12.87
C ALA A 128 -10.61 7.57 14.04
N SER A 129 -10.09 7.86 15.24
CA SER A 129 -10.86 7.86 16.48
C SER A 129 -11.96 8.93 16.53
N TRP A 130 -11.86 9.96 15.69
CA TRP A 130 -12.86 11.02 15.53
C TRP A 130 -14.06 10.62 14.68
N ARG A 131 -14.07 9.42 14.10
CA ARG A 131 -15.19 8.90 13.29
C ARG A 131 -15.92 7.79 14.04
N SER A 132 -17.25 7.87 14.02
CA SER A 132 -18.14 6.83 14.55
C SER A 132 -18.61 5.85 13.46
N THR A 133 -18.56 6.27 12.18
CA THR A 133 -19.06 5.51 11.02
C THR A 133 -18.03 5.42 9.92
N PHE A 134 -18.03 4.29 9.21
CA PHE A 134 -17.12 3.97 8.11
C PHE A 134 -17.89 3.29 6.98
N GLY A 135 -17.37 3.40 5.76
CA GLY A 135 -17.99 2.80 4.57
C GLY A 135 -19.03 3.71 3.92
N LYS A 136 -19.81 3.13 3.01
CA LYS A 136 -20.87 3.80 2.25
C LYS A 136 -20.33 5.01 1.46
N GLU A 137 -21.12 6.07 1.35
CA GLU A 137 -20.78 7.27 0.57
C GLU A 137 -20.16 8.42 1.39
N ILE A 138 -19.71 8.13 2.62
CA ILE A 138 -19.13 9.14 3.53
C ILE A 138 -17.96 9.89 2.86
N TYR A 139 -17.15 9.19 2.08
CA TYR A 139 -16.00 9.77 1.38
C TYR A 139 -16.35 10.87 0.39
N LYS A 140 -17.59 10.87 -0.17
CA LYS A 140 -18.03 11.87 -1.13
C LYS A 140 -18.20 13.27 -0.52
N THR A 141 -18.63 13.35 0.73
CA THR A 141 -18.93 14.61 1.43
C THR A 141 -18.00 14.89 2.60
N SER A 142 -17.62 13.87 3.35
CA SER A 142 -16.77 13.93 4.54
C SER A 142 -15.59 12.94 4.46
N GLY A 143 -14.98 12.84 3.28
CA GLY A 143 -13.79 12.03 3.04
C GLY A 143 -12.54 12.58 3.73
N SER A 144 -11.46 11.83 3.69
CA SER A 144 -10.15 12.23 4.18
C SER A 144 -9.44 13.14 3.15
N HIS A 145 -8.21 13.53 3.46
CA HIS A 145 -7.30 14.23 2.55
C HIS A 145 -6.46 13.25 1.68
N GLY A 146 -6.92 12.02 1.51
CA GLY A 146 -6.28 10.96 0.72
C GLY A 146 -6.00 9.69 1.51
N CYS A 147 -5.70 9.77 2.80
CA CYS A 147 -5.45 8.61 3.65
C CYS A 147 -6.70 7.73 3.85
N ILE A 148 -6.46 6.49 4.19
CA ILE A 148 -7.49 5.47 4.42
C ILE A 148 -7.79 5.40 5.91
N ASN A 149 -8.91 6.02 6.29
CA ASN A 149 -9.39 5.99 7.66
C ASN A 149 -10.06 4.65 7.95
N VAL A 150 -9.64 3.98 9.01
CA VAL A 150 -10.25 2.74 9.50
C VAL A 150 -10.61 2.83 10.98
N PRO A 151 -11.55 2.00 11.48
CA PRO A 151 -11.86 1.93 12.91
C PRO A 151 -10.60 1.63 13.76
N PRO A 152 -10.42 2.25 14.95
CA PRO A 152 -9.20 2.08 15.76
C PRO A 152 -8.85 0.63 16.09
N LYS A 153 -9.85 -0.21 16.40
CA LYS A 153 -9.63 -1.64 16.64
C LYS A 153 -9.08 -2.37 15.41
N LYS A 154 -9.54 -2.00 14.21
CA LYS A 154 -9.10 -2.57 12.94
C LYS A 154 -7.70 -2.08 12.57
N ALA A 155 -7.42 -0.78 12.75
CA ALA A 155 -6.07 -0.23 12.57
C ALA A 155 -5.05 -0.92 13.47
N LYS A 156 -5.38 -1.15 14.76
CA LYS A 156 -4.52 -1.90 15.69
C LYS A 156 -4.22 -3.31 15.18
N LYS A 157 -5.26 -4.04 14.73
CA LYS A 157 -5.10 -5.39 14.19
C LYS A 157 -4.24 -5.40 12.93
N LEU A 158 -4.50 -4.50 11.98
CA LEU A 158 -3.68 -4.35 10.77
C LEU A 158 -2.23 -4.03 11.14
N PHE A 159 -2.00 -3.07 12.03
CA PHE A 159 -0.66 -2.70 12.47
C PHE A 159 0.12 -3.86 13.10
N GLN A 160 -0.55 -4.72 13.87
CA GLN A 160 0.07 -5.88 14.51
C GLN A 160 0.41 -7.01 13.53
N THR A 161 -0.36 -7.16 12.46
CA THR A 161 -0.28 -8.33 11.57
C THR A 161 0.33 -8.05 10.20
N LEU A 162 0.22 -6.82 9.67
CA LEU A 162 0.86 -6.41 8.42
C LEU A 162 2.39 -6.33 8.57
N GLN A 163 3.07 -6.73 7.53
CA GLN A 163 4.52 -6.57 7.40
C GLN A 163 4.85 -5.42 6.44
N VAL A 164 5.98 -4.78 6.65
CA VAL A 164 6.57 -3.85 5.67
C VAL A 164 6.84 -4.62 4.38
N GLY A 165 6.53 -4.02 3.24
CA GLY A 165 6.61 -4.69 1.95
C GLY A 165 5.32 -5.40 1.51
N THR A 166 4.34 -5.65 2.42
CA THR A 166 3.06 -6.26 2.03
C THR A 166 2.41 -5.49 0.89
N PRO A 167 2.03 -6.14 -0.23
CA PRO A 167 1.34 -5.50 -1.35
C PRO A 167 0.03 -4.85 -0.92
N VAL A 168 -0.28 -3.71 -1.52
CA VAL A 168 -1.54 -2.98 -1.34
C VAL A 168 -2.15 -2.74 -2.72
N ILE A 169 -3.26 -3.39 -2.99
CA ILE A 169 -4.02 -3.28 -4.23
C ILE A 169 -5.17 -2.31 -3.98
N ALA A 170 -5.12 -1.14 -4.58
CA ALA A 170 -6.10 -0.08 -4.36
C ALA A 170 -6.75 0.35 -5.67
N TYR A 171 -8.08 0.41 -5.73
CA TYR A 171 -8.78 0.65 -6.98
C TYR A 171 -10.18 1.26 -6.79
N TYR A 172 -10.66 1.86 -7.87
CA TYR A 172 -12.07 2.19 -8.10
C TYR A 172 -12.67 1.15 -9.05
N ARG A 173 -13.91 0.75 -8.84
CA ARG A 173 -14.67 -0.02 -9.82
C ARG A 173 -15.24 0.94 -10.86
N GLU A 174 -15.12 0.56 -12.13
CA GLU A 174 -15.84 1.17 -13.25
C GLU A 174 -17.34 0.90 -13.15
#